data_404913472503d485982adf2d6748b0f8
#
_entry.id   404913472503d485982adf2d6748b0f8
#
_cell.length_a   1.000
_cell.length_b   1.000
_cell.length_c   1.000
_cell.angle_alpha   90.00
_cell.angle_beta   90.00
_cell.angle_gamma   90.00
#
_symmetry.space_group_name_H-M   'P 1'
#
loop_
_entity.id
_entity.type
_entity.pdbx_description
1 polymer ?
#
loop_
_entity_poly.entity_id
_entity_poly.type
_entity_poly.pdbx_seq_one_letter_code
_entity_poly.pdbx_strand_id
1 'polypeptide(L)'
;LLARLDDNRGWLAKALAGAVIALGHPSNPFVADADSASALLLADGDDIHLIASDDVTLTRAESFDPFRRLFSVEWTPSPATKVGSNWGDTADRGALLAAAQMIGLAQRCIDLAVAYAKDRVQFGKPIGSTQAVKHMISSAQVKVEFARPVVHAAAAELPVATLASRARVAHAKIAAGAAADVASRMAVQAHGAMGMTWEVDLHFFLKRAFALNYAWGSPAVHGETISARIATLPTGPDATFASEVT
;
A
#
# COMPACT_ATOMS: atom_id res chain seq x y z
N LEU A 1 -7.66 13.54 4.44
CA LEU A 1 -8.91 12.89 4.79
C LEU A 1 -9.68 13.72 5.81
N LEU A 2 -9.18 13.92 7.03
CA LEU A 2 -9.86 14.70 8.09
C LEU A 2 -10.41 16.06 7.61
N ALA A 3 -9.70 16.76 6.73
CA ALA A 3 -10.16 18.05 6.18
C ALA A 3 -11.44 17.98 5.32
N ARG A 4 -11.94 16.77 5.03
CA ARG A 4 -13.16 16.52 4.26
C ARG A 4 -14.29 15.93 5.11
N LEU A 5 -14.02 15.66 6.36
CA LEU A 5 -14.97 15.09 7.31
C LEU A 5 -15.50 16.18 8.24
N ASP A 6 -16.69 15.98 8.78
CA ASP A 6 -17.26 16.86 9.80
C ASP A 6 -16.48 16.73 11.11
N ASP A 7 -15.44 17.52 11.25
CA ASP A 7 -14.59 17.56 12.44
C ASP A 7 -15.08 18.59 13.46
N ASN A 8 -16.18 18.28 14.12
CA ASN A 8 -16.74 19.11 15.18
C ASN A 8 -15.96 19.05 16.52
N ARG A 9 -14.92 18.17 16.60
CA ARG A 9 -14.13 17.94 17.82
C ARG A 9 -12.69 18.43 17.70
N GLY A 10 -12.33 19.10 16.62
CA GLY A 10 -11.02 19.71 16.40
C GLY A 10 -9.89 18.70 16.16
N TRP A 11 -10.19 17.48 15.68
CA TRP A 11 -9.19 16.46 15.41
C TRP A 11 -8.25 16.83 14.27
N LEU A 12 -8.72 17.62 13.30
CA LEU A 12 -7.84 18.14 12.25
C LEU A 12 -6.73 19.01 12.83
N ALA A 13 -7.07 19.92 13.75
CA ALA A 13 -6.07 20.75 14.42
C ALA A 13 -5.11 19.91 15.27
N LYS A 14 -5.60 18.92 15.99
CA LYS A 14 -4.77 17.99 16.76
C LYS A 14 -3.82 17.18 15.87
N ALA A 15 -4.31 16.68 14.73
CA ALA A 15 -3.49 15.95 13.76
C ALA A 15 -2.40 16.84 13.14
N LEU A 16 -2.72 18.10 12.81
CA LEU A 16 -1.75 19.08 12.35
C LEU A 16 -0.71 19.42 13.42
N ALA A 17 -1.07 19.33 14.70
CA ALA A 17 -0.16 19.48 15.84
C ALA A 17 0.63 18.19 16.16
N GLY A 18 0.46 17.11 15.40
CA GLY A 18 1.23 15.89 15.55
C GLY A 18 0.48 14.71 16.20
N ALA A 19 -0.81 14.83 16.49
CA ALA A 19 -1.60 13.69 16.99
C ALA A 19 -1.71 12.60 15.91
N VAL A 20 -1.47 11.36 16.32
CA VAL A 20 -1.57 10.19 15.42
C VAL A 20 -3.02 9.76 15.31
N ILE A 21 -3.49 9.58 14.08
CA ILE A 21 -4.82 9.02 13.78
C ILE A 21 -4.63 7.70 13.04
N ALA A 22 -5.06 6.61 13.66
CA ALA A 22 -5.05 5.30 13.02
C ALA A 22 -6.28 5.12 12.12
N LEU A 23 -6.13 4.32 11.04
CA LEU A 23 -7.21 4.04 10.11
C LEU A 23 -7.49 2.54 10.07
N GLY A 24 -8.73 2.17 10.34
CA GLY A 24 -9.23 0.80 10.14
C GLY A 24 -9.87 0.67 8.76
N HIS A 25 -9.57 -0.41 8.04
CA HIS A 25 -10.19 -0.70 6.75
C HIS A 25 -11.30 -1.75 6.92
N PRO A 26 -12.51 -1.56 6.35
CA PRO A 26 -13.63 -2.48 6.57
C PRO A 26 -13.35 -3.93 6.13
N SER A 27 -12.50 -4.12 5.13
CA SER A 27 -12.10 -5.47 4.67
C SER A 27 -10.91 -6.08 5.43
N ASN A 28 -10.36 -5.36 6.41
CA ASN A 28 -9.25 -5.83 7.23
C ASN A 28 -9.65 -5.73 8.72
N PRO A 29 -9.73 -6.86 9.45
CA PRO A 29 -10.14 -6.86 10.85
C PRO A 29 -9.13 -6.19 11.78
N PHE A 30 -7.94 -5.81 11.28
CA PHE A 30 -6.88 -5.25 12.10
C PHE A 30 -6.57 -3.80 11.72
N VAL A 31 -6.35 -2.99 12.74
CA VAL A 31 -5.88 -1.61 12.63
C VAL A 31 -4.39 -1.57 12.98
N ALA A 32 -3.59 -0.99 12.10
CA ALA A 32 -2.16 -0.84 12.34
C ALA A 32 -1.90 0.35 13.28
N ASP A 33 -0.96 0.14 14.22
CA ASP A 33 -0.44 1.16 15.14
C ASP A 33 -1.52 1.86 16.01
N ALA A 34 -2.64 1.17 16.28
CA ALA A 34 -3.76 1.70 17.04
C ALA A 34 -3.37 2.05 18.50
N ASP A 35 -2.37 1.37 19.06
CA ASP A 35 -1.85 1.63 20.42
C ASP A 35 -1.10 2.97 20.58
N SER A 36 -0.66 3.55 19.48
CA SER A 36 0.00 4.87 19.49
C SER A 36 -0.91 5.99 18.98
N ALA A 37 -2.12 5.65 18.56
CA ALA A 37 -3.07 6.61 18.04
C ALA A 37 -3.79 7.38 19.16
N SER A 38 -4.02 8.67 18.93
CA SER A 38 -4.88 9.50 19.79
C SER A 38 -6.36 9.35 19.45
N ALA A 39 -6.65 8.94 18.21
CA ALA A 39 -7.98 8.59 17.74
C ALA A 39 -7.90 7.61 16.56
N LEU A 40 -9.03 6.96 16.28
CA LEU A 40 -9.17 6.00 15.20
C LEU A 40 -10.29 6.45 14.24
N LEU A 41 -10.03 6.36 12.94
CA LEU A 41 -11.05 6.43 11.90
C LEU A 41 -11.45 5.00 11.53
N LEU A 42 -12.70 4.66 11.81
CA LEU A 42 -13.25 3.32 11.62
C LEU A 42 -14.48 3.38 10.72
N ALA A 43 -14.77 2.29 10.04
CA ALA A 43 -15.94 2.17 9.17
C ALA A 43 -17.06 1.36 9.81
N ASP A 44 -18.29 1.82 9.63
CA ASP A 44 -19.50 1.04 9.82
C ASP A 44 -20.32 1.12 8.53
N GLY A 45 -20.24 0.07 7.69
CA GLY A 45 -20.71 0.14 6.32
C GLY A 45 -19.97 1.21 5.52
N ASP A 46 -20.73 2.19 4.99
CA ASP A 46 -20.17 3.35 4.27
C ASP A 46 -19.91 4.56 5.19
N ASP A 47 -20.36 4.48 6.44
CA ASP A 47 -20.18 5.55 7.42
C ASP A 47 -18.78 5.57 8.00
N ILE A 48 -18.24 6.77 8.19
CA ILE A 48 -16.92 7.01 8.78
C ILE A 48 -17.12 7.56 10.19
N HIS A 49 -16.53 6.87 11.16
CA HIS A 49 -16.55 7.24 12.56
C HIS A 49 -15.16 7.64 13.04
N LEU A 50 -15.08 8.70 13.82
CA LEU A 50 -13.85 9.16 14.48
C LEU A 50 -14.02 8.98 15.98
N ILE A 51 -13.21 8.11 16.56
CA ILE A 51 -13.33 7.64 17.95
C ILE A 51 -12.03 7.92 18.66
N ALA A 52 -12.09 8.45 19.88
CA ALA A 52 -10.91 8.63 20.71
C ALA A 52 -10.33 7.28 21.13
N SER A 53 -9.03 7.19 21.32
CA SER A 53 -8.37 5.95 21.72
C SER A 53 -8.86 5.38 23.06
N ASP A 54 -9.33 6.26 23.94
CA ASP A 54 -9.85 5.87 25.26
C ASP A 54 -11.26 5.23 25.19
N ASP A 55 -11.95 5.37 24.06
CA ASP A 55 -13.30 4.87 23.84
C ASP A 55 -13.32 3.53 23.06
N VAL A 56 -12.18 2.88 22.89
CA VAL A 56 -12.05 1.59 22.19
C VAL A 56 -11.28 0.58 23.03
N THR A 57 -11.56 -0.71 22.82
CA THR A 57 -10.76 -1.80 23.39
C THR A 57 -9.85 -2.36 22.31
N LEU A 58 -8.55 -2.39 22.60
CA LEU A 58 -7.52 -2.88 21.69
C LEU A 58 -7.00 -4.24 22.13
N THR A 59 -7.02 -5.22 21.22
CA THR A 59 -6.37 -6.51 21.43
C THR A 59 -5.28 -6.70 20.40
N ARG A 60 -4.04 -6.87 20.86
CA ARG A 60 -2.88 -7.03 19.97
C ARG A 60 -2.95 -8.34 19.18
N ALA A 61 -2.73 -8.26 17.88
CA ALA A 61 -2.58 -9.41 17.00
C ALA A 61 -1.11 -9.57 16.57
N GLU A 62 -0.68 -10.81 16.36
CA GLU A 62 0.65 -11.09 15.85
C GLU A 62 0.75 -10.75 14.36
N SER A 63 1.91 -10.23 13.94
CA SER A 63 2.23 -9.95 12.55
C SER A 63 3.58 -10.57 12.19
N PHE A 64 3.67 -11.16 11.00
CA PHE A 64 4.96 -11.62 10.47
C PHE A 64 5.90 -10.45 10.05
N ASP A 65 5.34 -9.24 9.85
CA ASP A 65 6.11 -8.01 9.70
C ASP A 65 6.30 -7.37 11.10
N PRO A 66 7.50 -7.46 11.70
CA PRO A 66 7.73 -7.03 13.08
C PRO A 66 7.60 -5.51 13.27
N PHE A 67 7.67 -4.73 12.18
CA PHE A 67 7.47 -3.28 12.21
C PHE A 67 6.01 -2.87 12.02
N ARG A 68 5.09 -3.84 11.95
CA ARG A 68 3.66 -3.59 11.83
C ARG A 68 2.96 -4.12 13.07
N ARG A 69 2.62 -3.22 13.97
CA ARG A 69 1.80 -3.53 15.15
C ARG A 69 0.34 -3.56 14.73
N LEU A 70 -0.32 -4.69 14.94
CA LEU A 70 -1.70 -4.91 14.54
C LEU A 70 -2.58 -5.10 15.75
N PHE A 71 -3.79 -4.54 15.70
CA PHE A 71 -4.78 -4.62 16.77
C PHE A 71 -6.16 -4.90 16.19
N SER A 72 -6.90 -5.85 16.77
CA SER A 72 -8.35 -5.84 16.65
C SER A 72 -8.91 -4.74 17.55
N VAL A 73 -9.97 -4.10 17.09
CA VAL A 73 -10.58 -2.94 17.74
C VAL A 73 -12.03 -3.25 18.02
N GLU A 74 -12.40 -3.29 19.30
CA GLU A 74 -13.80 -3.38 19.73
C GLU A 74 -14.31 -1.96 20.01
N TRP A 75 -15.41 -1.58 19.36
CA TRP A 75 -16.00 -0.26 19.46
C TRP A 75 -17.49 -0.30 19.10
N THR A 76 -18.21 0.76 19.42
CA THR A 76 -19.65 0.87 19.12
C THR A 76 -19.92 2.12 18.29
N PRO A 77 -20.48 1.97 17.08
CA PRO A 77 -20.87 3.11 16.27
C PRO A 77 -22.01 3.91 16.95
N SER A 78 -21.94 5.23 16.84
CA SER A 78 -23.00 6.12 17.33
C SER A 78 -23.12 7.36 16.44
N PRO A 79 -24.28 8.05 16.44
CA PRO A 79 -24.42 9.33 15.73
C PRO A 79 -23.39 10.38 16.16
N ALA A 80 -22.95 10.35 17.43
CA ALA A 80 -21.99 11.30 17.98
C ALA A 80 -20.56 11.06 17.47
N THR A 81 -20.22 9.85 17.03
CA THR A 81 -18.91 9.52 16.50
C THR A 81 -18.84 9.59 14.97
N LYS A 82 -19.98 9.65 14.27
CA LYS A 82 -20.03 9.76 12.82
C LYS A 82 -19.51 11.13 12.37
N VAL A 83 -18.57 11.11 11.44
CA VAL A 83 -17.91 12.31 10.89
C VAL A 83 -18.02 12.39 9.36
N GLY A 84 -18.66 11.44 8.74
CA GLY A 84 -18.88 11.42 7.29
C GLY A 84 -19.31 10.07 6.75
N SER A 85 -19.29 9.97 5.44
CA SER A 85 -19.56 8.76 4.66
C SER A 85 -18.61 8.69 3.45
N ASN A 86 -18.81 7.70 2.58
CA ASN A 86 -17.96 7.43 1.44
C ASN A 86 -16.57 6.90 1.83
N TRP A 87 -16.57 5.78 2.54
CA TRP A 87 -15.34 5.07 2.88
C TRP A 87 -14.54 4.64 1.64
N GLY A 88 -15.22 4.46 0.49
CA GLY A 88 -14.57 4.11 -0.76
C GLY A 88 -13.50 5.11 -1.21
N ASP A 89 -13.72 6.41 -1.09
CA ASP A 89 -12.69 7.44 -1.38
C ASP A 89 -11.47 7.30 -0.46
N THR A 90 -11.70 6.97 0.81
CA THR A 90 -10.63 6.72 1.78
C THR A 90 -9.84 5.46 1.42
N ALA A 91 -10.51 4.38 1.05
CA ALA A 91 -9.88 3.13 0.64
C ALA A 91 -9.04 3.30 -0.62
N ASP A 92 -9.56 4.01 -1.64
CA ASP A 92 -8.84 4.29 -2.88
C ASP A 92 -7.56 5.12 -2.62
N ARG A 93 -7.64 6.14 -1.75
CA ARG A 93 -6.45 6.91 -1.32
C ARG A 93 -5.44 6.03 -0.59
N GLY A 94 -5.90 5.20 0.32
CA GLY A 94 -5.05 4.25 1.04
C GLY A 94 -4.36 3.27 0.10
N ALA A 95 -5.09 2.74 -0.89
CA ALA A 95 -4.56 1.85 -1.92
C ALA A 95 -3.49 2.54 -2.79
N LEU A 96 -3.73 3.79 -3.21
CA LEU A 96 -2.76 4.56 -3.98
C LEU A 96 -1.49 4.87 -3.18
N LEU A 97 -1.61 5.27 -1.93
CA LEU A 97 -0.47 5.52 -1.05
C LEU A 97 0.33 4.24 -0.79
N ALA A 98 -0.35 3.09 -0.60
CA ALA A 98 0.31 1.80 -0.48
C ALA A 98 1.03 1.40 -1.79
N ALA A 99 0.45 1.71 -2.96
CA ALA A 99 1.10 1.49 -4.25
C ALA A 99 2.39 2.33 -4.40
N ALA A 100 2.34 3.61 -4.05
CA ALA A 100 3.51 4.48 -4.06
C ALA A 100 4.62 3.97 -3.12
N GLN A 101 4.23 3.53 -1.91
CA GLN A 101 5.16 2.96 -0.94
C GLN A 101 5.81 1.66 -1.47
N MET A 102 5.04 0.79 -2.16
CA MET A 102 5.56 -0.43 -2.77
C MET A 102 6.57 -0.16 -3.89
N ILE A 103 6.39 0.89 -4.70
CA ILE A 103 7.38 1.30 -5.71
C ILE A 103 8.71 1.71 -5.05
N GLY A 104 8.67 2.51 -3.98
CA GLY A 104 9.87 2.90 -3.24
C GLY A 104 10.59 1.71 -2.60
N LEU A 105 9.80 0.79 -2.01
CA LEU A 105 10.31 -0.45 -1.43
C LEU A 105 10.98 -1.35 -2.48
N ALA A 106 10.34 -1.53 -3.64
CA ALA A 106 10.87 -2.32 -4.74
C ALA A 106 12.20 -1.76 -5.25
N GLN A 107 12.28 -0.44 -5.45
CA GLN A 107 13.51 0.22 -5.84
C GLN A 107 14.62 0.00 -4.81
N ARG A 108 14.32 0.15 -3.51
CA ARG A 108 15.30 -0.07 -2.46
C ARG A 108 15.83 -1.50 -2.43
N CYS A 109 14.97 -2.50 -2.65
CA CYS A 109 15.40 -3.90 -2.78
C CYS A 109 16.39 -4.09 -3.93
N ILE A 110 16.14 -3.46 -5.07
CA ILE A 110 17.04 -3.52 -6.24
C ILE A 110 18.37 -2.85 -5.93
N ASP A 111 18.37 -1.67 -5.31
CA ASP A 111 19.58 -0.93 -4.95
C ASP A 111 20.48 -1.77 -4.02
N LEU A 112 19.88 -2.41 -3.01
CA LEU A 112 20.58 -3.30 -2.08
C LEU A 112 21.16 -4.52 -2.82
N ALA A 113 20.40 -5.15 -3.71
CA ALA A 113 20.86 -6.28 -4.50
C ALA A 113 22.01 -5.90 -5.44
N VAL A 114 21.96 -4.72 -6.07
CA VAL A 114 23.04 -4.19 -6.92
C VAL A 114 24.31 -3.95 -6.11
N ALA A 115 24.19 -3.30 -4.95
CA ALA A 115 25.34 -3.05 -4.06
C ALA A 115 26.00 -4.39 -3.66
N TYR A 116 25.20 -5.31 -3.13
CA TYR A 116 25.70 -6.63 -2.74
C TYR A 116 26.34 -7.38 -3.90
N ALA A 117 25.75 -7.36 -5.10
CA ALA A 117 26.29 -8.06 -6.26
C ALA A 117 27.62 -7.49 -6.76
N LYS A 118 27.90 -6.20 -6.50
CA LYS A 118 29.19 -5.58 -6.81
C LYS A 118 30.28 -5.98 -5.82
N ASP A 119 29.93 -6.13 -4.55
CA ASP A 119 30.89 -6.35 -3.47
C ASP A 119 31.15 -7.84 -3.17
N ARG A 120 30.12 -8.68 -3.34
CA ARG A 120 30.23 -10.12 -3.05
C ARG A 120 31.07 -10.85 -4.09
N VAL A 121 32.18 -11.41 -3.66
CA VAL A 121 33.08 -12.20 -4.51
C VAL A 121 32.80 -13.70 -4.33
N GLN A 122 32.61 -14.42 -5.43
CA GLN A 122 32.54 -15.87 -5.53
C GLN A 122 33.24 -16.32 -6.82
N PHE A 123 33.89 -17.49 -6.78
CA PHE A 123 34.65 -18.00 -7.92
C PHE A 123 35.68 -16.99 -8.48
N GLY A 124 36.33 -16.23 -7.59
CA GLY A 124 37.36 -15.26 -7.91
C GLY A 124 36.91 -13.93 -8.53
N LYS A 125 35.61 -13.66 -8.59
CA LYS A 125 35.05 -12.41 -9.16
C LYS A 125 33.75 -11.98 -8.47
N PRO A 126 33.37 -10.69 -8.54
CA PRO A 126 32.06 -10.24 -8.09
C PRO A 126 30.90 -11.00 -8.74
N ILE A 127 29.90 -11.40 -7.95
CA ILE A 127 28.74 -12.15 -8.48
C ILE A 127 27.98 -11.37 -9.54
N GLY A 128 27.96 -10.03 -9.45
CA GLY A 128 27.37 -9.13 -10.44
C GLY A 128 28.07 -9.15 -11.81
N SER A 129 29.25 -9.77 -11.94
CA SER A 129 29.87 -9.99 -13.25
C SER A 129 29.16 -11.09 -14.05
N THR A 130 28.40 -11.97 -13.36
CA THR A 130 27.68 -13.10 -13.95
C THR A 130 26.41 -12.63 -14.65
N GLN A 131 26.21 -13.04 -15.90
CA GLN A 131 25.06 -12.62 -16.71
C GLN A 131 23.71 -12.99 -16.08
N ALA A 132 23.63 -14.17 -15.47
CA ALA A 132 22.40 -14.61 -14.79
C ALA A 132 21.96 -13.64 -13.67
N VAL A 133 22.92 -13.14 -12.87
CA VAL A 133 22.63 -12.15 -11.80
C VAL A 133 22.22 -10.82 -12.40
N LYS A 134 22.90 -10.36 -13.46
CA LYS A 134 22.52 -9.12 -14.18
C LYS A 134 21.10 -9.19 -14.73
N HIS A 135 20.75 -10.29 -15.40
CA HIS A 135 19.41 -10.47 -15.98
C HIS A 135 18.33 -10.54 -14.90
N MET A 136 18.60 -11.21 -13.79
CA MET A 136 17.66 -11.29 -12.67
C MET A 136 17.37 -9.90 -12.11
N ILE A 137 18.39 -9.09 -11.85
CA ILE A 137 18.24 -7.73 -11.30
C ILE A 137 17.57 -6.81 -12.32
N SER A 138 17.99 -6.83 -13.60
CA SER A 138 17.41 -5.97 -14.63
C SER A 138 15.94 -6.31 -14.91
N SER A 139 15.55 -7.58 -14.85
CA SER A 139 14.15 -8.00 -15.01
C SER A 139 13.25 -7.45 -13.90
N ALA A 140 13.77 -7.39 -12.67
CA ALA A 140 13.04 -6.74 -11.56
C ALA A 140 12.94 -5.22 -11.77
N GLN A 141 14.01 -4.55 -12.22
CA GLN A 141 13.98 -3.11 -12.52
C GLN A 141 12.94 -2.77 -13.58
N VAL A 142 12.85 -3.58 -14.65
CA VAL A 142 11.83 -3.39 -15.70
C VAL A 142 10.42 -3.37 -15.11
N LYS A 143 10.11 -4.27 -14.16
CA LYS A 143 8.78 -4.28 -13.50
C LYS A 143 8.52 -2.99 -12.74
N VAL A 144 9.51 -2.45 -12.06
CA VAL A 144 9.39 -1.18 -11.32
C VAL A 144 9.18 -0.01 -12.28
N GLU A 145 9.95 0.05 -13.38
CA GLU A 145 9.84 1.12 -14.37
C GLU A 145 8.48 1.13 -15.08
N PHE A 146 7.88 -0.02 -15.34
CA PHE A 146 6.53 -0.10 -15.90
C PHE A 146 5.43 0.24 -14.87
N ALA A 147 5.62 -0.10 -13.60
CA ALA A 147 4.63 0.18 -12.56
C ALA A 147 4.62 1.67 -12.14
N ARG A 148 5.77 2.33 -12.16
CA ARG A 148 5.94 3.73 -11.72
C ARG A 148 5.00 4.71 -12.43
N PRO A 149 4.95 4.78 -13.78
CA PRO A 149 4.06 5.71 -14.47
C PRO A 149 2.57 5.39 -14.23
N VAL A 150 2.21 4.13 -14.02
CA VAL A 150 0.84 3.74 -13.69
C VAL A 150 0.41 4.32 -12.34
N VAL A 151 1.30 4.28 -11.33
CA VAL A 151 1.04 4.91 -10.01
C VAL A 151 0.94 6.43 -10.14
N HIS A 152 1.82 7.06 -10.93
CA HIS A 152 1.79 8.52 -11.14
C HIS A 152 0.52 8.95 -11.88
N ALA A 153 0.09 8.20 -12.91
CA ALA A 153 -1.14 8.49 -13.64
C ALA A 153 -2.37 8.39 -12.73
N ALA A 154 -2.44 7.37 -11.87
CA ALA A 154 -3.52 7.25 -10.90
C ALA A 154 -3.50 8.39 -9.87
N ALA A 155 -2.32 8.86 -9.45
CA ALA A 155 -2.19 9.97 -8.51
C ALA A 155 -2.63 11.31 -9.11
N ALA A 156 -2.43 11.51 -10.40
CA ALA A 156 -2.83 12.74 -11.10
C ALA A 156 -4.36 12.91 -11.20
N GLU A 157 -5.13 11.84 -10.99
CA GLU A 157 -6.59 11.86 -11.05
C GLU A 157 -7.28 12.02 -9.70
N LEU A 158 -6.54 12.31 -8.64
CA LEU A 158 -7.17 12.62 -7.35
C LEU A 158 -7.91 13.98 -7.39
N PRO A 159 -9.10 14.07 -6.80
CA PRO A 159 -9.84 13.06 -6.04
C PRO A 159 -10.47 11.98 -6.94
N VAL A 160 -10.45 10.73 -6.47
CA VAL A 160 -11.08 9.60 -7.15
C VAL A 160 -12.59 9.73 -7.06
N ALA A 161 -13.28 9.84 -8.18
CA ALA A 161 -14.72 10.09 -8.22
C ALA A 161 -15.49 9.10 -9.10
N THR A 162 -14.85 8.52 -10.10
CA THR A 162 -15.51 7.69 -11.13
C THR A 162 -15.03 6.23 -11.06
N LEU A 163 -15.77 5.32 -11.69
CA LEU A 163 -15.33 3.94 -11.83
C LEU A 163 -14.02 3.83 -12.61
N ALA A 164 -13.79 4.70 -13.59
CA ALA A 164 -12.54 4.71 -14.37
C ALA A 164 -11.35 5.13 -13.49
N SER A 165 -11.46 6.21 -12.72
CA SER A 165 -10.39 6.63 -11.80
C SER A 165 -10.13 5.60 -10.69
N ARG A 166 -11.18 4.94 -10.15
CA ARG A 166 -11.05 3.82 -9.22
C ARG A 166 -10.31 2.63 -9.84
N ALA A 167 -10.63 2.28 -11.08
CA ALA A 167 -9.94 1.21 -11.80
C ALA A 167 -8.46 1.53 -12.07
N ARG A 168 -8.10 2.80 -12.28
CA ARG A 168 -6.70 3.22 -12.40
C ARG A 168 -5.94 3.09 -11.07
N VAL A 169 -6.55 3.45 -9.95
CA VAL A 169 -5.99 3.19 -8.61
C VAL A 169 -5.82 1.69 -8.37
N ALA A 170 -6.83 0.89 -8.72
CA ALA A 170 -6.78 -0.57 -8.62
C ALA A 170 -5.65 -1.17 -9.47
N HIS A 171 -5.48 -0.71 -10.72
CA HIS A 171 -4.37 -1.10 -11.59
C HIS A 171 -3.01 -0.70 -11.00
N ALA A 172 -2.89 0.53 -10.51
CA ALA A 172 -1.67 1.00 -9.86
C ALA A 172 -1.28 0.14 -8.66
N LYS A 173 -2.26 -0.26 -7.83
CA LYS A 173 -2.06 -1.13 -6.67
C LYS A 173 -1.58 -2.53 -7.08
N ILE A 174 -2.18 -3.13 -8.11
CA ILE A 174 -1.77 -4.45 -8.63
C ILE A 174 -0.38 -4.38 -9.25
N ALA A 175 -0.12 -3.39 -10.11
CA ALA A 175 1.17 -3.24 -10.79
C ALA A 175 2.32 -3.01 -9.79
N ALA A 176 2.12 -2.13 -8.81
CA ALA A 176 3.10 -1.86 -7.77
C ALA A 176 3.32 -3.08 -6.86
N GLY A 177 2.25 -3.82 -6.52
CA GLY A 177 2.33 -5.06 -5.75
C GLY A 177 3.13 -6.14 -6.46
N ALA A 178 2.90 -6.35 -7.75
CA ALA A 178 3.65 -7.29 -8.57
C ALA A 178 5.14 -6.88 -8.70
N ALA A 179 5.43 -5.59 -8.86
CA ALA A 179 6.81 -5.09 -8.90
C ALA A 179 7.52 -5.29 -7.55
N ALA A 180 6.85 -5.01 -6.44
CA ALA A 180 7.42 -5.17 -5.11
C ALA A 180 7.68 -6.65 -4.74
N ASP A 181 6.76 -7.55 -5.11
CA ASP A 181 6.94 -8.99 -4.91
C ASP A 181 8.17 -9.50 -5.68
N VAL A 182 8.26 -9.18 -6.97
CA VAL A 182 9.40 -9.61 -7.80
C VAL A 182 10.71 -9.02 -7.30
N ALA A 183 10.75 -7.72 -6.99
CA ALA A 183 11.97 -7.05 -6.56
C ALA A 183 12.46 -7.56 -5.20
N SER A 184 11.56 -7.76 -4.23
CA SER A 184 11.95 -8.24 -2.90
C SER A 184 12.43 -9.69 -2.92
N ARG A 185 11.74 -10.58 -3.65
CA ARG A 185 12.19 -11.97 -3.82
C ARG A 185 13.51 -12.06 -4.57
N MET A 186 13.67 -11.28 -5.63
CA MET A 186 14.92 -11.20 -6.39
C MET A 186 16.09 -10.74 -5.50
N ALA A 187 15.87 -9.73 -4.66
CA ALA A 187 16.89 -9.23 -3.76
C ALA A 187 17.33 -10.29 -2.73
N VAL A 188 16.37 -11.01 -2.14
CA VAL A 188 16.67 -12.15 -1.25
C VAL A 188 17.44 -13.23 -1.99
N GLN A 189 17.02 -13.59 -3.21
CA GLN A 189 17.72 -14.60 -4.02
C GLN A 189 19.15 -14.17 -4.35
N ALA A 190 19.38 -12.90 -4.68
CA ALA A 190 20.72 -12.36 -4.98
C ALA A 190 21.67 -12.43 -3.77
N HIS A 191 21.14 -12.29 -2.55
CA HIS A 191 21.92 -12.40 -1.32
C HIS A 191 22.10 -13.86 -0.86
N GLY A 192 21.35 -14.81 -1.44
CA GLY A 192 21.36 -16.22 -1.02
C GLY A 192 20.87 -16.38 0.42
N ALA A 193 21.50 -17.27 1.18
CA ALA A 193 21.10 -17.54 2.57
C ALA A 193 21.09 -16.28 3.46
N MET A 194 22.03 -15.37 3.25
CA MET A 194 22.11 -14.11 4.01
C MET A 194 20.84 -13.24 3.87
N GLY A 195 20.17 -13.29 2.73
CA GLY A 195 18.95 -12.49 2.48
C GLY A 195 17.78 -12.82 3.43
N MET A 196 17.84 -13.96 4.14
CA MET A 196 16.83 -14.39 5.11
C MET A 196 17.30 -14.29 6.56
N THR A 197 18.56 -13.90 6.79
CA THR A 197 19.13 -13.75 8.14
C THR A 197 18.89 -12.35 8.70
N TRP A 198 19.08 -12.20 10.01
CA TRP A 198 18.99 -10.91 10.70
C TRP A 198 20.23 -10.01 10.46
N GLU A 199 21.23 -10.48 9.71
CA GLU A 199 22.43 -9.73 9.36
C GLU A 199 22.17 -8.69 8.26
N VAL A 200 21.10 -8.87 7.47
CA VAL A 200 20.68 -7.93 6.43
C VAL A 200 19.19 -7.64 6.50
N ASP A 201 18.81 -6.42 6.19
CA ASP A 201 17.43 -5.93 6.33
C ASP A 201 16.44 -6.42 5.26
N LEU A 202 16.88 -7.23 4.30
CA LEU A 202 16.06 -7.60 3.14
C LEU A 202 14.79 -8.36 3.49
N HIS A 203 14.84 -9.23 4.50
CA HIS A 203 13.66 -9.96 4.93
C HIS A 203 12.56 -9.03 5.47
N PHE A 204 12.90 -7.85 6.00
CA PHE A 204 11.91 -6.84 6.40
C PHE A 204 11.22 -6.23 5.18
N PHE A 205 11.97 -5.93 4.12
CA PHE A 205 11.39 -5.42 2.88
C PHE A 205 10.45 -6.44 2.23
N LEU A 206 10.84 -7.73 2.21
CA LEU A 206 9.99 -8.81 1.70
C LEU A 206 8.67 -8.90 2.50
N LYS A 207 8.76 -8.93 3.83
CA LYS A 207 7.59 -8.98 4.72
C LYS A 207 6.70 -7.77 4.55
N ARG A 208 7.28 -6.56 4.42
CA ARG A 208 6.53 -5.34 4.19
C ARG A 208 5.87 -5.32 2.81
N ALA A 209 6.52 -5.86 1.77
CA ALA A 209 5.90 -5.99 0.44
C ALA A 209 4.63 -6.85 0.49
N PHE A 210 4.68 -8.00 1.18
CA PHE A 210 3.50 -8.82 1.41
C PHE A 210 2.41 -8.08 2.17
N ALA A 211 2.74 -7.42 3.28
CA ALA A 211 1.77 -6.69 4.09
C ALA A 211 1.08 -5.58 3.28
N LEU A 212 1.83 -4.80 2.51
CA LEU A 212 1.30 -3.72 1.68
C LEU A 212 0.47 -4.23 0.51
N ASN A 213 0.80 -5.41 -0.04
CA ASN A 213 0.04 -5.97 -1.16
C ASN A 213 -1.40 -6.32 -0.77
N TYR A 214 -1.65 -6.63 0.50
CA TYR A 214 -2.98 -6.92 1.03
C TYR A 214 -3.62 -5.75 1.79
N ALA A 215 -2.85 -4.74 2.17
CA ALA A 215 -3.40 -3.53 2.78
C ALA A 215 -4.23 -2.74 1.77
N TRP A 216 -5.36 -2.17 2.21
CA TRP A 216 -6.27 -1.37 1.38
C TRP A 216 -6.86 -2.12 0.18
N GLY A 217 -7.18 -3.37 0.38
CA GLY A 217 -7.71 -4.28 -0.63
C GLY A 217 -6.66 -5.26 -1.18
N SER A 218 -7.05 -6.52 -1.32
CA SER A 218 -6.24 -7.56 -1.94
C SER A 218 -6.16 -7.37 -3.46
N PRO A 219 -5.20 -8.03 -4.16
CA PRO A 219 -5.17 -8.04 -5.63
C PRO A 219 -6.49 -8.52 -6.26
N ALA A 220 -7.22 -9.44 -5.62
CA ALA A 220 -8.51 -9.92 -6.10
C ALA A 220 -9.58 -8.81 -6.07
N VAL A 221 -9.70 -8.09 -4.96
CA VAL A 221 -10.64 -6.96 -4.83
C VAL A 221 -10.36 -5.87 -5.87
N HIS A 222 -9.09 -5.54 -6.08
CA HIS A 222 -8.71 -4.58 -7.12
C HIS A 222 -8.97 -5.12 -8.53
N GLY A 223 -8.79 -6.43 -8.75
CA GLY A 223 -9.13 -7.11 -10.00
C GLY A 223 -10.64 -7.02 -10.34
N GLU A 224 -11.49 -7.15 -9.34
CA GLU A 224 -12.95 -6.97 -9.51
C GLU A 224 -13.30 -5.54 -9.96
N THR A 225 -12.67 -4.53 -9.38
CA THR A 225 -12.86 -3.12 -9.78
C THR A 225 -12.45 -2.88 -11.24
N ILE A 226 -11.31 -3.44 -11.67
CA ILE A 226 -10.85 -3.35 -13.07
C ILE A 226 -11.82 -4.09 -13.99
N SER A 227 -12.27 -5.28 -13.63
CA SER A 227 -13.22 -6.08 -14.41
C SER A 227 -14.56 -5.36 -14.57
N ALA A 228 -15.08 -4.74 -13.51
CA ALA A 228 -16.29 -3.94 -13.57
C ALA A 228 -16.15 -2.76 -14.54
N ARG A 229 -15.02 -2.08 -14.52
CA ARG A 229 -14.73 -0.98 -15.48
C ARG A 229 -14.69 -1.48 -16.92
N ILE A 230 -14.02 -2.60 -17.19
CA ILE A 230 -13.92 -3.17 -18.55
C ILE A 230 -15.30 -3.62 -19.05
N ALA A 231 -16.15 -4.16 -18.19
CA ALA A 231 -17.48 -4.63 -18.54
C ALA A 231 -18.49 -3.51 -18.81
N THR A 232 -18.30 -2.32 -18.25
CA THR A 232 -19.31 -1.24 -18.24
C THR A 232 -18.95 -0.02 -19.04
N LEU A 233 -17.66 0.23 -19.30
CA LEU A 233 -17.19 1.43 -19.99
C LEU A 233 -16.43 1.03 -21.28
N PRO A 234 -16.47 1.91 -22.31
CA PRO A 234 -15.70 1.70 -23.53
C PRO A 234 -14.21 1.48 -23.28
N THR A 235 -13.60 0.61 -24.07
CA THR A 235 -12.18 0.29 -24.04
C THR A 235 -11.54 0.68 -25.38
N GLY A 236 -10.26 0.99 -25.36
CA GLY A 236 -9.50 1.36 -26.55
C GLY A 236 -8.71 2.65 -26.37
N PRO A 237 -7.85 3.01 -27.34
CA PRO A 237 -7.02 4.20 -27.25
C PRO A 237 -7.82 5.50 -27.04
N ASP A 238 -8.91 5.66 -27.76
CA ASP A 238 -9.75 6.87 -27.68
C ASP A 238 -10.44 6.99 -26.32
N ALA A 239 -10.87 5.87 -25.74
CA ALA A 239 -11.47 5.85 -24.41
C ALA A 239 -10.45 6.01 -23.29
N THR A 240 -9.18 5.66 -23.53
CA THR A 240 -8.11 5.76 -22.53
C THR A 240 -7.70 7.22 -22.29
N PHE A 241 -7.75 8.06 -23.32
CA PHE A 241 -7.32 9.46 -23.29
C PHE A 241 -8.49 10.46 -23.37
N ALA A 242 -9.71 9.98 -23.60
CA ALA A 242 -10.87 10.85 -23.53
C ALA A 242 -11.06 11.34 -22.09
N SER A 243 -11.09 12.66 -21.90
CA SER A 243 -11.67 13.22 -20.69
C SER A 243 -13.11 12.70 -20.60
N GLU A 244 -13.48 12.09 -19.49
CA GLU A 244 -14.87 11.75 -19.25
C GLU A 244 -15.68 13.05 -19.30
N VAL A 245 -16.33 13.26 -20.45
CA VAL A 245 -17.30 14.32 -20.57
C VAL A 245 -18.48 13.88 -19.72
N THR A 246 -18.71 14.60 -18.65
CA THR A 246 -19.82 14.47 -17.71
C THR A 246 -21.17 14.43 -18.41
#